data_ff093a7d0efa1bbcedca626f333a936f
#
_entry.id   ff093a7d0efa1bbcedca626f333a936f
#
_cell.length_a   1.000
_cell.length_b   1.000
_cell.length_c   1.000
_cell.angle_alpha   90.00
_cell.angle_beta   90.00
_cell.angle_gamma   90.00
#
_symmetry.space_group_name_H-M   'P 1'
#
loop_
_entity.id
_entity.type
_entity.pdbx_description
1 polymer ?
#
loop_
_entity_poly.entity_id
_entity_poly.type
_entity_poly.pdbx_seq_one_letter_code
_entity_poly.pdbx_strand_id
1 'polypeptide(L)'
;RLGNGSIDKGRARLRLLLADEQERRPISGPVTKPENVRLATIRDEPAILDLLLEDLAENASAVAPVSISRIMQQVEVGTRGRGGFTAVIDGADGSPIAVAVLAPEKWWWSDALYLREIVLYVSPEARRARVGSDLLQFECWLADEMTRASGHQVFTLAGVTATRRGAAKLRLYGRYMNPVGGFFCYPAIEGLTT
;
A
#
# COMPACT_ATOMS: atom_id res chain seq x y z
N ARG A 1 1.87 -24.93 -27.86
CA ARG A 1 3.22 -24.62 -27.29
C ARG A 1 3.28 -23.11 -27.08
N LEU A 2 2.83 -22.65 -25.91
CA LEU A 2 3.01 -21.25 -25.48
C LEU A 2 4.48 -21.10 -25.06
N GLY A 3 5.16 -20.14 -25.72
CA GLY A 3 6.59 -20.00 -25.60
C GLY A 3 7.04 -19.59 -24.18
N ASN A 4 7.96 -20.37 -23.60
CA ASN A 4 8.67 -20.11 -22.34
C ASN A 4 9.36 -18.72 -22.29
N GLY A 5 9.52 -18.03 -23.41
CA GLY A 5 10.27 -16.77 -23.50
C GLY A 5 9.61 -15.56 -22.84
N SER A 6 8.28 -15.56 -22.61
CA SER A 6 7.58 -14.43 -22.00
C SER A 6 7.71 -14.45 -20.47
N ILE A 7 7.62 -15.63 -19.87
CA ILE A 7 7.74 -15.82 -18.42
C ILE A 7 9.17 -15.50 -17.95
N ASP A 8 10.18 -15.90 -18.75
CA ASP A 8 11.58 -15.64 -18.42
C ASP A 8 11.95 -14.15 -18.51
N LYS A 9 11.36 -13.42 -19.46
CA LYS A 9 11.54 -11.96 -19.56
C LYS A 9 10.94 -11.21 -18.38
N GLY A 10 9.73 -11.61 -17.94
CA GLY A 10 9.08 -11.04 -16.76
C GLY A 10 9.86 -11.30 -15.48
N ARG A 11 10.36 -12.53 -15.30
CA ARG A 11 11.22 -12.90 -14.16
C ARG A 11 12.55 -12.15 -14.17
N ALA A 12 13.19 -12.01 -15.34
CA ALA A 12 14.44 -11.27 -15.47
C ALA A 12 14.25 -9.78 -15.15
N ARG A 13 13.15 -9.17 -15.63
CA ARG A 13 12.82 -7.77 -15.35
C ARG A 13 12.49 -7.53 -13.87
N LEU A 14 11.72 -8.43 -13.24
CA LEU A 14 11.45 -8.35 -11.80
C LEU A 14 12.74 -8.51 -10.97
N ARG A 15 13.63 -9.42 -11.35
CA ARG A 15 14.94 -9.59 -10.70
C ARG A 15 15.81 -8.35 -10.83
N LEU A 16 15.82 -7.70 -12.00
CA LEU A 16 16.57 -6.47 -12.24
C LEU A 16 16.00 -5.31 -11.40
N LEU A 17 14.67 -5.17 -11.35
CA LEU A 17 14.03 -4.16 -10.51
C LEU A 17 14.29 -4.40 -9.01
N LEU A 18 14.20 -5.64 -8.55
CA LEU A 18 14.50 -5.99 -7.16
C LEU A 18 15.99 -5.85 -6.84
N ALA A 19 16.91 -6.13 -7.78
CA ALA A 19 18.34 -5.95 -7.58
C ALA A 19 18.73 -4.47 -7.49
N ASP A 20 18.17 -3.62 -8.35
CA ASP A 20 18.39 -2.16 -8.34
C ASP A 20 17.86 -1.52 -7.04
N GLU A 21 16.75 -2.05 -6.49
CA GLU A 21 16.20 -1.60 -5.20
C GLU A 21 16.97 -2.16 -3.99
N GLN A 22 17.60 -3.34 -4.09
CA GLN A 22 18.41 -3.91 -3.02
C GLN A 22 19.71 -3.14 -2.76
N GLU A 23 20.25 -2.43 -3.76
CA GLU A 23 21.40 -1.56 -3.60
C GLU A 23 21.06 -0.26 -2.87
N ARG A 24 19.80 0.13 -2.82
CA ARG A 24 19.31 1.29 -2.07
C ARG A 24 19.06 0.87 -0.64
N ARG A 25 19.93 1.30 0.28
CA ARG A 25 19.68 1.09 1.71
C ARG A 25 18.42 1.86 2.11
N PRO A 26 17.42 1.20 2.72
CA PRO A 26 16.27 1.91 3.28
C PRO A 26 16.74 2.92 4.33
N ILE A 27 15.90 3.91 4.60
CA ILE A 27 16.18 4.92 5.63
C ILE A 27 16.45 4.19 6.96
N SER A 28 17.69 4.25 7.45
CA SER A 28 18.07 3.65 8.73
C SER A 28 17.94 4.71 9.83
N GLY A 29 17.08 4.45 10.79
CA GLY A 29 16.87 5.33 11.94
C GLY A 29 15.42 5.34 12.42
N PRO A 30 15.12 5.91 13.58
CA PRO A 30 13.75 6.01 14.07
C PRO A 30 12.91 6.84 13.10
N VAL A 31 11.79 6.26 12.67
CA VAL A 31 10.85 6.93 11.77
C VAL A 31 9.98 7.87 12.62
N THR A 32 9.89 9.13 12.20
CA THR A 32 9.01 10.12 12.85
C THR A 32 7.66 10.17 12.15
N LYS A 33 6.60 10.42 12.94
CA LYS A 33 5.27 10.62 12.38
C LYS A 33 5.24 11.90 11.53
N PRO A 34 4.81 11.85 10.27
CA PRO A 34 4.58 13.05 9.46
C PRO A 34 3.45 13.91 10.05
N GLU A 35 3.65 15.22 10.12
CA GLU A 35 2.69 16.15 10.74
C GLU A 35 1.39 16.29 9.94
N ASN A 36 1.48 16.16 8.61
CA ASN A 36 0.36 16.29 7.67
C ASN A 36 -0.47 15.01 7.53
N VAL A 37 -0.11 13.92 8.22
CA VAL A 37 -0.88 12.66 8.21
C VAL A 37 -1.69 12.54 9.48
N ARG A 38 -2.98 12.37 9.32
CA ARG A 38 -3.91 12.11 10.43
C ARG A 38 -4.67 10.79 10.22
N LEU A 39 -5.18 10.24 11.31
CA LEU A 39 -6.17 9.16 11.22
C LEU A 39 -7.49 9.73 10.71
N ALA A 40 -8.13 8.96 9.84
CA ALA A 40 -9.44 9.28 9.31
C ALA A 40 -10.54 9.06 10.36
N THR A 41 -11.63 9.79 10.20
CA THR A 41 -12.84 9.69 11.00
C THR A 41 -14.03 9.27 10.14
N ILE A 42 -15.17 9.02 10.75
CA ILE A 42 -16.42 8.71 10.02
C ILE A 42 -16.78 9.81 9.00
N ARG A 43 -16.41 11.07 9.26
CA ARG A 43 -16.70 12.19 8.36
C ARG A 43 -15.94 12.12 7.04
N ASP A 44 -14.82 11.42 7.05
CA ASP A 44 -13.95 11.28 5.87
C ASP A 44 -14.40 10.13 4.95
N GLU A 45 -15.29 9.22 5.42
CA GLU A 45 -15.70 8.02 4.68
C GLU A 45 -16.16 8.29 3.24
N PRO A 46 -16.99 9.32 2.94
CA PRO A 46 -17.39 9.59 1.57
C PRO A 46 -16.21 9.96 0.65
N ALA A 47 -15.35 10.88 1.08
CA ALA A 47 -14.19 11.31 0.30
C ALA A 47 -13.15 10.17 0.13
N ILE A 48 -12.99 9.33 1.14
CA ILE A 48 -12.15 8.13 1.05
C ILE A 48 -12.72 7.15 0.04
N LEU A 49 -14.04 6.94 0.02
CA LEU A 49 -14.67 6.07 -0.99
C LEU A 49 -14.38 6.57 -2.41
N ASP A 50 -14.50 7.87 -2.65
CA ASP A 50 -14.21 8.46 -3.96
C ASP A 50 -12.75 8.20 -4.38
N LEU A 51 -11.78 8.44 -3.49
CA LEU A 51 -10.36 8.13 -3.74
C LEU A 51 -10.11 6.65 -4.05
N LEU A 52 -10.79 5.73 -3.35
CA LEU A 52 -10.64 4.30 -3.58
C LEU A 52 -11.30 3.84 -4.89
N LEU A 53 -12.39 4.47 -5.30
CA LEU A 53 -12.99 4.22 -6.61
C LEU A 53 -12.09 4.73 -7.75
N GLU A 54 -11.41 5.86 -7.56
CA GLU A 54 -10.38 6.33 -8.50
C GLU A 54 -9.20 5.34 -8.60
N ASP A 55 -8.69 4.85 -7.47
CA ASP A 55 -7.61 3.83 -7.46
C ASP A 55 -8.03 2.58 -8.24
N LEU A 56 -9.23 2.08 -7.98
CA LEU A 56 -9.77 0.90 -8.66
C LEU A 56 -9.97 1.12 -10.16
N ALA A 57 -10.44 2.29 -10.56
CA ALA A 57 -10.57 2.65 -11.96
C ALA A 57 -9.20 2.69 -12.68
N GLU A 58 -8.15 3.15 -11.99
CA GLU A 58 -6.80 3.18 -12.55
C GLU A 58 -6.11 1.81 -12.56
N ASN A 59 -6.35 0.96 -11.56
CA ASN A 59 -5.44 -0.13 -11.22
C ASN A 59 -6.07 -1.53 -11.17
N ALA A 60 -7.34 -1.68 -10.83
CA ALA A 60 -7.84 -2.99 -10.40
C ALA A 60 -9.15 -3.47 -11.07
N SER A 61 -9.84 -2.63 -11.83
CA SER A 61 -11.16 -2.98 -12.39
C SER A 61 -11.16 -4.19 -13.33
N ALA A 62 -9.99 -4.54 -13.89
CA ALA A 62 -9.83 -5.71 -14.77
C ALA A 62 -9.72 -7.04 -14.00
N VAL A 63 -9.49 -7.03 -12.70
CA VAL A 63 -9.22 -8.26 -11.92
C VAL A 63 -10.51 -8.86 -11.36
N ALA A 64 -11.39 -8.02 -10.81
CA ALA A 64 -12.64 -8.47 -10.20
C ALA A 64 -13.69 -7.34 -10.21
N PRO A 65 -15.00 -7.67 -10.20
CA PRO A 65 -16.05 -6.68 -10.04
C PRO A 65 -15.90 -5.87 -8.75
N VAL A 66 -16.08 -4.56 -8.84
CA VAL A 66 -16.03 -3.66 -7.69
C VAL A 66 -17.24 -3.85 -6.80
N SER A 67 -17.03 -3.98 -5.49
CA SER A 67 -18.08 -4.04 -4.48
C SER A 67 -17.92 -2.89 -3.48
N ILE A 68 -18.77 -1.88 -3.57
CA ILE A 68 -18.76 -0.72 -2.67
C ILE A 68 -18.89 -1.14 -1.21
N SER A 69 -19.75 -2.11 -0.91
CA SER A 69 -19.92 -2.60 0.46
C SER A 69 -18.65 -3.23 1.04
N ARG A 70 -17.85 -3.92 0.21
CA ARG A 70 -16.55 -4.47 0.62
C ARG A 70 -15.52 -3.38 0.85
N ILE A 71 -15.48 -2.36 -0.01
CA ILE A 71 -14.58 -1.21 0.16
C ILE A 71 -14.90 -0.52 1.47
N MET A 72 -16.18 -0.17 1.70
CA MET A 72 -16.62 0.51 2.91
C MET A 72 -16.33 -0.31 4.17
N GLN A 73 -16.50 -1.61 4.12
CA GLN A 73 -16.14 -2.49 5.24
C GLN A 73 -14.67 -2.35 5.65
N GLN A 74 -13.75 -2.22 4.70
CA GLN A 74 -12.33 -2.01 5.00
C GLN A 74 -12.07 -0.61 5.58
N VAL A 75 -12.71 0.42 5.03
CA VAL A 75 -12.61 1.80 5.50
C VAL A 75 -13.14 1.92 6.93
N GLU A 76 -14.32 1.40 7.19
CA GLU A 76 -15.00 1.46 8.48
C GLU A 76 -14.22 0.79 9.62
N VAL A 77 -13.43 -0.24 9.34
CA VAL A 77 -12.57 -0.88 10.34
C VAL A 77 -11.58 0.13 10.93
N GLY A 78 -11.02 1.00 10.11
CA GLY A 78 -10.10 2.05 10.56
C GLY A 78 -10.81 3.28 11.13
N THR A 79 -11.81 3.81 10.42
CA THR A 79 -12.49 5.06 10.80
C THR A 79 -13.33 4.93 12.06
N ARG A 80 -13.77 3.71 12.39
CA ARG A 80 -14.62 3.39 13.57
C ARG A 80 -13.86 2.67 14.69
N GLY A 81 -12.52 2.63 14.63
CA GLY A 81 -11.70 2.04 15.71
C GLY A 81 -11.92 0.54 15.93
N ARG A 82 -12.20 -0.22 14.86
CA ARG A 82 -12.48 -1.67 14.93
C ARG A 82 -11.24 -2.53 14.67
N GLY A 83 -10.06 -2.01 15.00
CA GLY A 83 -8.79 -2.75 14.94
C GLY A 83 -7.97 -2.55 13.66
N GLY A 84 -8.42 -1.73 12.71
CA GLY A 84 -7.62 -1.28 11.57
C GLY A 84 -7.24 0.20 11.69
N PHE A 85 -6.51 0.70 10.70
CA PHE A 85 -6.11 2.09 10.61
C PHE A 85 -6.40 2.62 9.21
N THR A 86 -7.07 3.76 9.14
CA THR A 86 -7.21 4.52 7.90
C THR A 86 -6.55 5.88 8.12
N ALA A 87 -5.50 6.16 7.37
CA ALA A 87 -4.77 7.42 7.44
C ALA A 87 -5.04 8.26 6.20
N VAL A 88 -5.12 9.56 6.35
CA VAL A 88 -5.37 10.49 5.25
C VAL A 88 -4.44 11.70 5.33
N ILE A 89 -4.27 12.34 4.17
CA ILE A 89 -3.69 13.67 4.03
C ILE A 89 -4.74 14.55 3.41
N ASP A 90 -4.97 15.71 4.00
CA ASP A 90 -5.95 16.68 3.52
C ASP A 90 -5.37 17.63 2.48
N GLY A 91 -6.19 17.99 1.52
CA GLY A 91 -5.94 19.08 0.60
C GLY A 91 -6.17 20.46 1.24
N ALA A 92 -6.00 21.50 0.45
CA ALA A 92 -6.16 22.87 0.90
C ALA A 92 -7.61 23.22 1.33
N ASP A 93 -8.59 22.48 0.84
CA ASP A 93 -10.01 22.59 1.19
C ASP A 93 -10.40 21.76 2.41
N GLY A 94 -9.47 21.00 2.99
CA GLY A 94 -9.70 20.10 4.12
C GLY A 94 -10.27 18.75 3.75
N SER A 95 -10.46 18.44 2.47
CA SER A 95 -10.88 17.12 2.00
C SER A 95 -9.69 16.19 1.81
N PRO A 96 -9.80 14.88 2.11
CA PRO A 96 -8.75 13.92 1.83
C PRO A 96 -8.34 13.89 0.35
N ILE A 97 -7.03 14.04 0.09
CA ILE A 97 -6.41 13.90 -1.24
C ILE A 97 -5.56 12.65 -1.36
N ALA A 98 -5.36 11.95 -0.25
CA ALA A 98 -4.62 10.70 -0.22
C ALA A 98 -5.08 9.86 0.97
N VAL A 99 -4.99 8.55 0.82
CA VAL A 99 -5.43 7.57 1.81
C VAL A 99 -4.49 6.37 1.87
N ALA A 100 -4.26 5.86 3.09
CA ALA A 100 -3.71 4.54 3.35
C ALA A 100 -4.66 3.76 4.26
N VAL A 101 -5.01 2.54 3.86
CA VAL A 101 -5.84 1.61 4.66
C VAL A 101 -4.97 0.44 5.07
N LEU A 102 -4.86 0.24 6.38
CA LEU A 102 -3.94 -0.69 7.01
C LEU A 102 -4.70 -1.63 7.95
N ALA A 103 -4.38 -2.91 7.92
CA ALA A 103 -4.97 -3.92 8.79
C ALA A 103 -3.89 -4.68 9.57
N PRO A 104 -3.95 -4.71 10.91
CA PRO A 104 -3.16 -5.65 11.69
C PRO A 104 -3.64 -7.07 11.40
N GLU A 105 -2.72 -7.95 11.03
CA GLU A 105 -2.98 -9.36 10.78
C GLU A 105 -1.96 -10.23 11.52
N LYS A 106 -2.29 -11.49 11.71
CA LYS A 106 -1.36 -12.51 12.23
C LYS A 106 -0.84 -13.37 11.11
N TRP A 107 0.40 -13.80 11.24
CA TRP A 107 0.93 -14.85 10.39
C TRP A 107 0.13 -16.14 10.62
N TRP A 108 -0.13 -16.92 9.57
CA TRP A 108 -0.87 -18.19 9.70
C TRP A 108 -0.12 -19.24 10.55
N TRP A 109 1.16 -19.04 10.80
CA TRP A 109 2.02 -19.92 11.59
C TRP A 109 2.50 -19.30 12.92
N SER A 110 2.07 -18.08 13.27
CA SER A 110 2.57 -17.35 14.44
C SER A 110 1.52 -16.38 14.98
N ASP A 111 1.58 -16.16 16.28
CA ASP A 111 0.78 -15.09 16.93
C ASP A 111 1.36 -13.69 16.73
N ALA A 112 2.56 -13.58 16.16
CA ALA A 112 3.16 -12.30 15.83
C ALA A 112 2.31 -11.52 14.83
N LEU A 113 2.14 -10.23 15.09
CA LEU A 113 1.39 -9.32 14.24
C LEU A 113 2.26 -8.79 13.10
N TYR A 114 1.63 -8.49 11.98
CA TYR A 114 2.15 -7.60 10.96
C TYR A 114 1.06 -6.62 10.53
N LEU A 115 1.48 -5.48 10.00
CA LEU A 115 0.60 -4.46 9.47
C LEU A 115 0.52 -4.63 7.95
N ARG A 116 -0.64 -5.06 7.45
CA ARG A 116 -0.86 -5.20 6.00
C ARG A 116 -1.36 -3.90 5.41
N GLU A 117 -0.67 -3.38 4.40
CA GLU A 117 -1.23 -2.35 3.52
C GLU A 117 -2.30 -3.00 2.63
N ILE A 118 -3.54 -2.55 2.76
CA ILE A 118 -4.64 -2.92 1.86
C ILE A 118 -4.58 -2.05 0.62
N VAL A 119 -4.42 -0.74 0.81
CA VAL A 119 -4.29 0.24 -0.26
C VAL A 119 -3.51 1.45 0.22
N LEU A 120 -2.69 2.02 -0.65
CA LEU A 120 -2.13 3.36 -0.56
C LEU A 120 -2.42 4.07 -1.88
N TYR A 121 -3.21 5.13 -1.81
CA TYR A 121 -3.60 5.91 -2.97
C TYR A 121 -3.39 7.40 -2.76
N VAL A 122 -2.98 8.07 -3.83
CA VAL A 122 -2.81 9.53 -3.89
C VAL A 122 -3.50 10.03 -5.14
N SER A 123 -4.40 11.02 -5.01
CA SER A 123 -5.10 11.60 -6.15
C SER A 123 -4.12 12.14 -7.21
N PRO A 124 -4.48 12.13 -8.50
CA PRO A 124 -3.58 12.53 -9.58
C PRO A 124 -2.94 13.90 -9.39
N GLU A 125 -3.67 14.84 -8.88
CA GLU A 125 -3.26 16.24 -8.66
C GLU A 125 -2.19 16.35 -7.56
N ALA A 126 -2.26 15.48 -6.54
CA ALA A 126 -1.38 15.51 -5.38
C ALA A 126 -0.06 14.71 -5.57
N ARG A 127 0.09 13.98 -6.67
CA ARG A 127 1.23 13.02 -6.86
C ARG A 127 2.59 13.67 -7.05
N ARG A 128 2.67 14.95 -7.35
CA ARG A 128 3.94 15.67 -7.54
C ARG A 128 4.58 16.12 -6.22
N ALA A 129 3.83 16.08 -5.13
CA ALA A 129 4.29 16.41 -3.79
C ALA A 129 4.81 15.16 -3.05
N ARG A 130 5.25 15.33 -1.80
CA ARG A 130 5.75 14.23 -0.94
C ARG A 130 4.63 13.36 -0.36
N VAL A 131 3.37 13.56 -0.74
CA VAL A 131 2.17 12.99 -0.15
C VAL A 131 2.27 11.44 -0.01
N GLY A 132 2.64 10.75 -1.08
CA GLY A 132 2.82 9.29 -1.01
C GLY A 132 3.97 8.84 -0.10
N SER A 133 5.05 9.63 -0.04
CA SER A 133 6.17 9.38 0.89
C SER A 133 5.75 9.58 2.34
N ASP A 134 4.94 10.59 2.61
CA ASP A 134 4.49 10.89 3.97
C ASP A 134 3.52 9.81 4.47
N LEU A 135 2.60 9.32 3.62
CA LEU A 135 1.76 8.17 3.98
C LEU A 135 2.60 6.92 4.29
N LEU A 136 3.57 6.59 3.43
CA LEU A 136 4.42 5.42 3.65
C LEU A 136 5.31 5.58 4.90
N GLN A 137 5.81 6.79 5.16
CA GLN A 137 6.52 7.09 6.40
C GLN A 137 5.62 6.90 7.62
N PHE A 138 4.34 7.30 7.53
CA PHE A 138 3.35 7.07 8.59
C PHE A 138 3.14 5.57 8.85
N GLU A 139 3.06 4.74 7.82
CA GLU A 139 2.94 3.28 7.98
C GLU A 139 4.13 2.68 8.71
N CYS A 140 5.35 3.07 8.34
CA CYS A 140 6.57 2.64 9.03
C CYS A 140 6.58 3.10 10.49
N TRP A 141 6.22 4.37 10.75
CA TRP A 141 6.09 4.89 12.10
C TRP A 141 5.06 4.12 12.93
N LEU A 142 3.90 3.79 12.34
CA LEU A 142 2.84 3.04 13.02
C LEU A 142 3.31 1.62 13.40
N ALA A 143 4.04 0.94 12.51
CA ALA A 143 4.64 -0.35 12.82
C ALA A 143 5.64 -0.27 13.98
N ASP A 144 6.46 0.79 14.04
CA ASP A 144 7.38 1.03 15.16
C ASP A 144 6.62 1.31 16.47
N GLU A 145 5.51 2.06 16.44
CA GLU A 145 4.65 2.27 17.60
C GLU A 145 4.02 0.97 18.09
N MET A 146 3.51 0.17 17.17
CA MET A 146 2.93 -1.15 17.50
C MET A 146 4.00 -2.09 18.08
N THR A 147 5.23 -2.05 17.55
CA THR A 147 6.39 -2.80 18.09
C THR A 147 6.67 -2.38 19.54
N ARG A 148 6.71 -1.08 19.81
CA ARG A 148 6.93 -0.56 21.17
C ARG A 148 5.80 -0.92 22.13
N ALA A 149 4.58 -0.85 21.67
CA ALA A 149 3.40 -1.14 22.49
C ALA A 149 3.25 -2.64 22.80
N SER A 150 3.57 -3.52 21.85
CA SER A 150 3.43 -4.97 22.01
C SER A 150 4.65 -5.66 22.61
N GLY A 151 5.83 -5.03 22.54
CA GLY A 151 7.12 -5.65 22.89
C GLY A 151 7.60 -6.69 21.85
N HIS A 152 6.90 -6.85 20.73
CA HIS A 152 7.24 -7.76 19.64
C HIS A 152 7.42 -6.99 18.34
N GLN A 153 8.38 -7.42 17.49
CA GLN A 153 8.59 -6.79 16.19
C GLN A 153 7.32 -6.90 15.33
N VAL A 154 6.79 -5.76 14.90
CA VAL A 154 5.70 -5.65 13.93
C VAL A 154 6.29 -5.18 12.61
N PHE A 155 6.02 -5.93 11.54
CA PHE A 155 6.46 -5.59 10.19
C PHE A 155 5.32 -4.94 9.42
N THR A 156 5.62 -4.02 8.51
CA THR A 156 4.67 -3.57 7.49
C THR A 156 4.86 -4.37 6.22
N LEU A 157 3.77 -4.91 5.68
CA LEU A 157 3.76 -5.61 4.40
C LEU A 157 2.90 -4.86 3.41
N ALA A 158 3.54 -4.40 2.34
CA ALA A 158 2.88 -3.72 1.22
C ALA A 158 2.98 -4.56 -0.05
N GLY A 159 1.91 -4.57 -0.83
CA GLY A 159 1.86 -5.24 -2.13
C GLY A 159 1.86 -4.24 -3.27
N VAL A 160 2.62 -4.54 -4.33
CA VAL A 160 2.56 -3.77 -5.57
C VAL A 160 2.01 -4.66 -6.68
N THR A 161 0.83 -4.32 -7.18
CA THR A 161 0.26 -5.00 -8.36
C THR A 161 0.95 -4.53 -9.64
N ALA A 162 1.00 -5.41 -10.65
CA ALA A 162 1.55 -5.11 -11.98
C ALA A 162 0.61 -4.16 -12.75
N THR A 163 0.63 -2.88 -12.40
CA THR A 163 -0.18 -1.83 -13.01
C THR A 163 0.72 -0.80 -13.70
N ARG A 164 0.13 0.11 -14.47
CA ARG A 164 0.84 1.24 -15.11
C ARG A 164 1.73 2.01 -14.11
N ARG A 165 1.40 1.98 -12.81
CA ARG A 165 2.12 2.69 -11.73
C ARG A 165 2.97 1.79 -10.85
N GLY A 166 2.95 0.48 -11.08
CA GLY A 166 3.72 -0.48 -10.29
C GLY A 166 5.18 -0.08 -10.12
N ALA A 167 5.86 0.33 -11.21
CA ALA A 167 7.25 0.78 -11.15
C ALA A 167 7.45 2.05 -10.30
N ALA A 168 6.50 2.98 -10.28
CA ALA A 168 6.56 4.17 -9.44
C ALA A 168 6.35 3.83 -7.95
N LYS A 169 5.40 2.94 -7.66
CA LYS A 169 5.18 2.40 -6.31
C LYS A 169 6.42 1.63 -5.82
N LEU A 170 7.00 0.76 -6.62
CA LEU A 170 8.24 0.04 -6.26
C LEU A 170 9.37 1.00 -5.87
N ARG A 171 9.60 2.06 -6.67
CA ARG A 171 10.61 3.08 -6.33
C ARG A 171 10.28 3.84 -5.04
N LEU A 172 9.01 4.07 -4.75
CA LEU A 172 8.59 4.70 -3.51
C LEU A 172 8.86 3.79 -2.32
N TYR A 173 8.40 2.54 -2.38
CA TYR A 173 8.60 1.58 -1.30
C TYR A 173 10.07 1.26 -1.04
N GLY A 174 10.90 1.11 -2.07
CA GLY A 174 12.33 0.85 -1.92
C GLY A 174 13.12 1.93 -1.17
N ARG A 175 12.53 3.11 -0.93
CA ARG A 175 13.14 4.13 -0.07
C ARG A 175 12.95 3.85 1.43
N TYR A 176 11.93 3.08 1.80
CA TYR A 176 11.51 2.84 3.18
C TYR A 176 11.55 1.38 3.58
N MET A 177 11.36 0.47 2.64
CA MET A 177 11.14 -0.96 2.88
C MET A 177 12.08 -1.82 2.02
N ASN A 178 12.38 -3.03 2.52
CA ASN A 178 13.12 -4.03 1.77
C ASN A 178 12.15 -4.98 1.03
N PRO A 179 12.42 -5.36 -0.22
CA PRO A 179 11.64 -6.37 -0.91
C PRO A 179 11.82 -7.75 -0.27
N VAL A 180 10.71 -8.40 0.11
CA VAL A 180 10.73 -9.70 0.80
C VAL A 180 10.07 -10.82 0.01
N GLY A 181 9.52 -10.54 -1.19
CA GLY A 181 8.86 -11.55 -2.01
C GLY A 181 8.08 -10.97 -3.17
N GLY A 182 7.22 -11.78 -3.78
CA GLY A 182 6.34 -11.40 -4.89
C GLY A 182 5.10 -12.28 -4.92
N PHE A 183 4.09 -11.82 -5.66
CA PHE A 183 2.85 -12.56 -5.86
C PHE A 183 2.80 -13.17 -7.26
N PHE A 184 2.14 -14.35 -7.38
CA PHE A 184 1.87 -15.02 -8.64
C PHE A 184 0.36 -15.17 -8.81
N CYS A 185 -0.14 -14.99 -10.02
CA CYS A 185 -1.56 -15.13 -10.34
C CYS A 185 -1.81 -16.26 -11.34
N TYR A 186 -2.85 -17.08 -11.09
CA TYR A 186 -3.36 -18.07 -12.01
C TYR A 186 -4.91 -18.04 -12.00
N PRO A 187 -5.59 -18.09 -13.15
CA PRO A 187 -5.01 -17.94 -14.49
C PRO A 187 -4.40 -16.57 -14.73
N ALA A 188 -3.58 -16.44 -15.77
CA ALA A 188 -3.02 -15.16 -16.16
C ALA A 188 -4.15 -14.17 -16.46
N ILE A 189 -4.07 -12.96 -15.91
CA ILE A 189 -5.05 -11.91 -16.15
C ILE A 189 -4.68 -11.21 -17.45
N GLU A 190 -5.58 -11.29 -18.46
CA GLU A 190 -5.40 -10.57 -19.72
C GLU A 190 -5.34 -9.07 -19.49
N GLY A 191 -4.34 -8.40 -20.07
CA GLY A 191 -4.12 -6.95 -19.91
C GLY A 191 -3.19 -6.56 -18.76
N LEU A 192 -2.85 -7.45 -17.81
CA LEU A 192 -1.74 -7.27 -16.87
C LEU A 192 -0.41 -7.74 -17.50
N THR A 193 -0.09 -7.22 -18.67
CA THR A 193 1.23 -7.43 -19.27
C THR A 193 2.20 -6.39 -18.71
N THR A 194 3.20 -6.91 -18.02
CA THR A 194 4.40 -6.22 -17.54
C THR A 194 5.18 -5.53 -18.64
#